data_cc17739bc7222aa4c9a4cc275f5a9fda
#
_entry.id   cc17739bc7222aa4c9a4cc275f5a9fda
#
_cell.length_a   1.000
_cell.length_b   1.000
_cell.length_c   1.000
_cell.angle_alpha   90.00
_cell.angle_beta   90.00
_cell.angle_gamma   90.00
#
_symmetry.space_group_name_H-M   'P 1'
#
loop_
_entity.id
_entity.type
_entity.pdbx_description
1 polymer ?
#
loop_
_entity_poly.entity_id
_entity_poly.type
_entity_poly.pdbx_seq_one_letter_code
_entity_poly.pdbx_strand_id
1 'polypeptide(L)'
;LMDDKEVKAAVGLAKERCGIAHFSKRLVKNLSGGYQQRLGIAQAIVHNPKLVVLDEPTNGLDPNQILEIRELIREIAQDHAVLLSTHILSEVEAICHTIKMIEHGNLIFSGSIDEFHNSVKSNNCIVRLENAPAEEELKNIPGITKV
;
A
#
# COMPACT_ATOMS: atom_id res chain seq x y z
N LEU A 1 -5.45 29.54 -14.35
CA LEU A 1 -6.74 28.98 -13.90
C LEU A 1 -7.29 28.18 -15.08
N MET A 2 -7.68 26.92 -14.83
CA MET A 2 -8.37 26.10 -15.82
C MET A 2 -9.72 26.70 -16.16
N ASP A 3 -10.15 26.59 -17.41
CA ASP A 3 -11.50 26.99 -17.78
C ASP A 3 -12.55 25.93 -17.35
N ASP A 4 -13.84 26.26 -17.37
CA ASP A 4 -14.92 25.37 -16.93
C ASP A 4 -14.98 24.07 -17.74
N LYS A 5 -14.56 24.07 -18.98
CA LYS A 5 -14.55 22.91 -19.87
C LYS A 5 -13.38 21.97 -19.51
N GLU A 6 -12.20 22.55 -19.25
CA GLU A 6 -11.02 21.82 -18.78
C GLU A 6 -11.29 21.17 -17.42
N VAL A 7 -11.90 21.92 -16.49
CA VAL A 7 -12.27 21.38 -15.15
C VAL A 7 -13.23 20.19 -15.28
N LYS A 8 -14.28 20.30 -16.12
CA LYS A 8 -15.22 19.20 -16.33
C LYS A 8 -14.55 17.96 -16.95
N ALA A 9 -13.64 18.16 -17.88
CA ALA A 9 -12.88 17.08 -18.50
C ALA A 9 -11.97 16.38 -17.47
N ALA A 10 -11.21 17.13 -16.66
CA ALA A 10 -10.35 16.62 -15.62
C ALA A 10 -11.12 15.82 -14.55
N VAL A 11 -12.27 16.35 -14.11
CA VAL A 11 -13.16 15.65 -13.17
C VAL A 11 -13.72 14.36 -13.78
N GLY A 12 -14.12 14.38 -15.05
CA GLY A 12 -14.56 13.19 -15.77
C GLY A 12 -13.48 12.10 -15.78
N LEU A 13 -12.29 12.46 -16.21
CA LEU A 13 -11.14 11.55 -16.29
C LEU A 13 -10.76 10.96 -14.91
N ALA A 14 -10.70 11.78 -13.86
CA ALA A 14 -10.38 11.31 -12.52
C ALA A 14 -11.44 10.32 -12.00
N LYS A 15 -12.73 10.57 -12.26
CA LYS A 15 -13.82 9.65 -11.90
C LYS A 15 -13.73 8.31 -12.62
N GLU A 16 -13.42 8.34 -13.91
CA GLU A 16 -13.25 7.13 -14.71
C GLU A 16 -12.07 6.31 -14.22
N ARG A 17 -10.91 6.94 -14.05
CA ARG A 17 -9.69 6.32 -13.52
C ARG A 17 -9.91 5.64 -12.18
N CYS A 18 -10.65 6.27 -11.28
CA CYS A 18 -10.94 5.72 -9.96
C CYS A 18 -12.17 4.80 -9.93
N GLY A 19 -12.83 4.52 -11.07
CA GLY A 19 -13.98 3.63 -11.15
C GLY A 19 -15.25 4.15 -10.44
N ILE A 20 -15.41 5.48 -10.29
CA ILE A 20 -16.52 6.10 -9.55
C ILE A 20 -17.47 6.93 -10.41
N ALA A 21 -17.31 6.92 -11.73
CA ALA A 21 -18.12 7.73 -12.65
C ALA A 21 -19.63 7.48 -12.50
N HIS A 22 -20.02 6.22 -12.30
CA HIS A 22 -21.40 5.79 -12.13
C HIS A 22 -22.06 6.27 -10.82
N PHE A 23 -21.28 6.71 -9.84
CA PHE A 23 -21.78 7.28 -8.59
C PHE A 23 -21.88 8.80 -8.57
N SER A 24 -21.71 9.49 -9.70
CA SER A 24 -21.65 10.96 -9.80
C SER A 24 -22.85 11.70 -9.19
N LYS A 25 -24.00 11.06 -9.06
CA LYS A 25 -25.23 11.63 -8.48
C LYS A 25 -25.49 11.18 -7.04
N ARG A 26 -24.64 10.30 -6.47
CA ARG A 26 -24.83 9.76 -5.13
C ARG A 26 -24.12 10.63 -4.10
N LEU A 27 -24.74 10.82 -2.95
CA LEU A 27 -24.09 11.51 -1.81
C LEU A 27 -22.95 10.67 -1.27
N VAL A 28 -21.83 11.31 -0.92
CA VAL A 28 -20.61 10.65 -0.42
C VAL A 28 -20.90 9.76 0.79
N LYS A 29 -21.73 10.22 1.72
CA LYS A 29 -22.12 9.45 2.93
C LYS A 29 -22.84 8.13 2.63
N ASN A 30 -23.34 7.96 1.41
CA ASN A 30 -24.06 6.75 0.97
C ASN A 30 -23.17 5.80 0.14
N LEU A 31 -21.86 6.09 0.04
CA LEU A 31 -20.87 5.24 -0.58
C LEU A 31 -20.29 4.28 0.47
N SER A 32 -19.91 3.06 0.03
CA SER A 32 -19.10 2.16 0.86
C SER A 32 -17.72 2.76 1.13
N GLY A 33 -17.01 2.27 2.17
CA GLY A 33 -15.67 2.73 2.53
C GLY A 33 -14.72 2.72 1.33
N GLY A 34 -14.68 1.64 0.55
CA GLY A 34 -13.85 1.55 -0.65
C GLY A 34 -14.17 2.61 -1.71
N TYR A 35 -15.44 2.93 -1.92
CA TYR A 35 -15.80 4.01 -2.86
C TYR A 35 -15.52 5.41 -2.30
N GLN A 36 -15.61 5.61 -1.00
CA GLN A 36 -15.17 6.86 -0.37
C GLN A 36 -13.66 7.05 -0.53
N GLN A 37 -12.88 5.98 -0.36
CA GLN A 37 -11.44 6.00 -0.58
C GLN A 37 -11.07 6.31 -2.03
N ARG A 38 -11.73 5.65 -3.01
CA ARG A 38 -11.57 5.94 -4.43
C ARG A 38 -11.92 7.39 -4.78
N LEU A 39 -12.92 7.98 -4.12
CA LEU A 39 -13.26 9.39 -4.28
C LEU A 39 -12.16 10.31 -3.73
N GLY A 40 -11.59 9.99 -2.58
CA GLY A 40 -10.43 10.71 -2.02
C GLY A 40 -9.22 10.69 -2.96
N ILE A 41 -8.93 9.52 -3.52
CA ILE A 41 -7.87 9.36 -4.52
C ILE A 41 -8.18 10.17 -5.79
N ALA A 42 -9.42 10.12 -6.30
CA ALA A 42 -9.83 10.91 -7.47
C ALA A 42 -9.65 12.42 -7.23
N GLN A 43 -9.97 12.90 -6.02
CA GLN A 43 -9.74 14.28 -5.62
C GLN A 43 -8.25 14.64 -5.62
N ALA A 44 -7.39 13.72 -5.17
CA ALA A 44 -5.95 13.93 -5.13
C ALA A 44 -5.31 14.03 -6.52
N ILE A 45 -5.86 13.34 -7.53
CA ILE A 45 -5.28 13.30 -8.89
C ILE A 45 -5.97 14.24 -9.89
N VAL A 46 -7.11 14.85 -9.57
CA VAL A 46 -7.94 15.62 -10.52
C VAL A 46 -7.19 16.78 -11.21
N HIS A 47 -6.23 17.37 -10.53
CA HIS A 47 -5.42 18.49 -11.05
C HIS A 47 -4.08 18.02 -11.66
N ASN A 48 -3.92 16.71 -11.90
CA ASN A 48 -2.75 16.08 -12.48
C ASN A 48 -1.43 16.48 -11.79
N PRO A 49 -1.28 16.26 -10.47
CA PRO A 49 -0.09 16.67 -9.70
C PRO A 49 1.10 15.77 -10.04
N LYS A 50 2.32 16.28 -9.85
CA LYS A 50 3.54 15.46 -9.94
C LYS A 50 3.69 14.48 -8.77
N LEU A 51 3.17 14.84 -7.60
CA LEU A 51 3.23 14.06 -6.36
C LEU A 51 1.82 13.90 -5.79
N VAL A 52 1.46 12.67 -5.48
CA VAL A 52 0.23 12.30 -4.77
C VAL A 52 0.62 11.79 -3.39
N VAL A 53 -0.01 12.30 -2.34
CA VAL A 53 0.20 11.86 -0.95
C VAL A 53 -1.08 11.18 -0.47
N LEU A 54 -0.96 9.94 -0.01
CA LEU A 54 -2.06 9.11 0.47
C LEU A 54 -1.76 8.70 1.92
N ASP A 55 -2.67 9.03 2.82
CA ASP A 55 -2.57 8.67 4.23
C ASP A 55 -3.49 7.48 4.52
N GLU A 56 -2.90 6.35 4.94
CA GLU A 56 -3.60 5.10 5.27
C GLU A 56 -4.67 4.70 4.21
N PRO A 57 -4.32 4.59 2.91
CA PRO A 57 -5.31 4.47 1.82
C PRO A 57 -6.16 3.20 1.85
N THR A 58 -5.82 2.21 2.66
CA THR A 58 -6.52 0.92 2.77
C THR A 58 -7.17 0.71 4.13
N ASN A 59 -7.05 1.69 5.03
CA ASN A 59 -7.57 1.56 6.38
C ASN A 59 -9.10 1.35 6.40
N GLY A 60 -9.55 0.35 7.16
CA GLY A 60 -10.98 0.04 7.31
C GLY A 60 -11.65 -0.63 6.11
N LEU A 61 -10.86 -1.09 5.13
CA LEU A 61 -11.36 -1.80 3.96
C LEU A 61 -11.31 -3.32 4.15
N ASP A 62 -12.20 -4.03 3.47
CA ASP A 62 -12.14 -5.49 3.39
C ASP A 62 -11.01 -5.96 2.45
N PRO A 63 -10.58 -7.25 2.53
CA PRO A 63 -9.45 -7.75 1.76
C PRO A 63 -9.57 -7.57 0.24
N ASN A 64 -10.76 -7.68 -0.32
CA ASN A 64 -10.98 -7.49 -1.76
C ASN A 64 -10.82 -6.01 -2.14
N GLN A 65 -11.39 -5.11 -1.35
CA GLN A 65 -11.24 -3.67 -1.55
C GLN A 65 -9.78 -3.21 -1.41
N ILE A 66 -9.02 -3.81 -0.49
CA ILE A 66 -7.57 -3.55 -0.35
C ILE A 66 -6.85 -3.88 -1.66
N LEU A 67 -7.11 -5.04 -2.25
CA LEU A 67 -6.49 -5.43 -3.53
C LEU A 67 -6.83 -4.44 -4.64
N GLU A 68 -8.08 -4.01 -4.73
CA GLU A 68 -8.53 -3.04 -5.73
C GLU A 68 -7.88 -1.66 -5.55
N ILE A 69 -7.72 -1.18 -4.30
CA ILE A 69 -7.04 0.09 -4.02
C ILE A 69 -5.55 0.00 -4.32
N ARG A 70 -4.89 -1.12 -4.00
CA ARG A 70 -3.48 -1.35 -4.36
C ARG A 70 -3.26 -1.28 -5.87
N GLU A 71 -4.14 -1.90 -6.65
CA GLU A 71 -4.05 -1.84 -8.10
C GLU A 71 -4.24 -0.41 -8.63
N LEU A 72 -5.25 0.30 -8.13
CA LEU A 72 -5.45 1.71 -8.46
C LEU A 72 -4.22 2.57 -8.13
N ILE A 73 -3.57 2.35 -6.98
CA ILE A 73 -2.35 3.09 -6.61
C ILE A 73 -1.21 2.77 -7.59
N ARG A 74 -1.04 1.51 -8.02
CA ARG A 74 -0.04 1.14 -9.03
C ARG A 74 -0.29 1.81 -10.39
N GLU A 75 -1.55 1.88 -10.81
CA GLU A 75 -1.93 2.58 -12.05
C GLU A 75 -1.62 4.08 -11.96
N ILE A 76 -1.89 4.71 -10.82
CA ILE A 76 -1.59 6.11 -10.58
C ILE A 76 -0.07 6.35 -10.56
N ALA A 77 0.69 5.44 -9.99
CA ALA A 77 2.14 5.53 -9.90
C ALA A 77 2.87 5.46 -11.26
N GLN A 78 2.18 5.09 -12.35
CA GLN A 78 2.74 5.15 -13.70
C GLN A 78 2.95 6.60 -14.18
N ASP A 79 2.11 7.53 -13.74
CA ASP A 79 2.12 8.92 -14.19
C ASP A 79 2.53 9.91 -13.08
N HIS A 80 2.48 9.48 -11.81
CA HIS A 80 2.69 10.32 -10.64
C HIS A 80 3.71 9.69 -9.69
N ALA A 81 4.51 10.50 -9.01
CA ALA A 81 5.18 10.04 -7.80
C ALA A 81 4.13 9.86 -6.71
N VAL A 82 4.12 8.71 -6.03
CA VAL A 82 3.17 8.43 -4.95
C VAL A 82 3.92 8.26 -3.64
N LEU A 83 3.54 9.03 -2.64
CA LEU A 83 3.95 8.86 -1.25
C LEU A 83 2.76 8.35 -0.46
N LEU A 84 2.87 7.19 0.16
CA LEU A 84 1.83 6.68 1.02
C LEU A 84 2.34 6.45 2.44
N SER A 85 1.50 6.71 3.43
CA SER A 85 1.71 6.26 4.80
C SER A 85 0.89 5.00 5.07
N THR A 86 1.44 4.06 5.80
CA THR A 86 0.74 2.89 6.32
C THR A 86 1.52 2.29 7.48
N HIS A 87 0.81 1.62 8.39
CA HIS A 87 1.40 0.84 9.48
C HIS A 87 1.43 -0.66 9.14
N ILE A 88 1.00 -1.05 7.94
CA ILE A 88 0.88 -2.45 7.50
C ILE A 88 2.02 -2.80 6.54
N LEU A 89 3.02 -3.55 7.03
CA LEU A 89 4.22 -3.89 6.25
C LEU A 89 3.89 -4.64 4.95
N SER A 90 2.92 -5.56 4.97
CA SER A 90 2.51 -6.29 3.75
C SER A 90 1.91 -5.41 2.65
N GLU A 91 1.47 -4.20 2.97
CA GLU A 91 1.04 -3.22 1.98
C GLU A 91 2.23 -2.53 1.35
N VAL A 92 3.20 -2.14 2.18
CA VAL A 92 4.46 -1.57 1.71
C VAL A 92 5.14 -2.52 0.74
N GLU A 93 5.30 -3.78 1.12
CA GLU A 93 5.91 -4.83 0.29
C GLU A 93 5.17 -5.05 -1.05
N ALA A 94 3.84 -4.88 -1.03
CA ALA A 94 3.03 -5.13 -2.22
C ALA A 94 3.15 -4.03 -3.28
N ILE A 95 3.33 -2.76 -2.89
CA ILE A 95 3.18 -1.63 -3.83
C ILE A 95 4.32 -0.60 -3.80
N CYS A 96 5.20 -0.63 -2.79
CA CYS A 96 6.29 0.34 -2.67
C CYS A 96 7.60 -0.21 -3.20
N HIS A 97 8.48 0.68 -3.68
CA HIS A 97 9.86 0.37 -4.05
C HIS A 97 10.85 0.82 -2.99
N THR A 98 10.51 1.88 -2.28
CA THR A 98 11.35 2.51 -1.25
C THR A 98 10.56 2.70 0.03
N ILE A 99 11.21 2.45 1.15
CA ILE A 99 10.62 2.58 2.49
C ILE A 99 11.37 3.65 3.27
N LYS A 100 10.59 4.42 4.03
CA LYS A 100 11.09 5.28 5.10
C LYS A 100 10.35 4.92 6.38
N MET A 101 11.08 4.46 7.39
CA MET A 101 10.50 4.09 8.68
C MET A 101 10.78 5.18 9.70
N ILE A 102 9.72 5.63 10.37
CA ILE A 102 9.77 6.71 11.35
C ILE A 102 9.29 6.16 12.70
N GLU A 103 10.08 6.40 13.75
CA GLU A 103 9.75 6.07 15.11
C GLU A 103 10.03 7.26 16.02
N HIS A 104 9.03 7.65 16.83
CA HIS A 104 9.11 8.81 17.75
C HIS A 104 9.64 10.09 17.05
N GLY A 105 9.23 10.33 15.79
CA GLY A 105 9.67 11.48 15.01
C GLY A 105 11.06 11.37 14.38
N ASN A 106 11.78 10.27 14.59
CA ASN A 106 13.10 10.02 14.02
C ASN A 106 13.01 9.06 12.84
N LEU A 107 13.77 9.34 11.78
CA LEU A 107 13.92 8.44 10.65
C LEU A 107 14.89 7.32 11.06
N ILE A 108 14.38 6.10 11.24
CA ILE A 108 15.17 4.93 11.69
C ILE A 108 15.62 4.04 10.52
N PHE A 109 14.94 4.12 9.38
CA PHE A 109 15.34 3.41 8.16
C PHE A 109 14.96 4.21 6.92
N SER A 110 15.79 4.16 5.88
CA SER A 110 15.50 4.68 4.55
C SER A 110 16.26 3.85 3.51
N GLY A 111 15.53 3.16 2.64
CA GLY A 111 16.13 2.28 1.63
C GLY A 111 15.09 1.58 0.77
N SER A 112 15.52 0.64 -0.05
CA SER A 112 14.66 -0.26 -0.80
C SER A 112 14.03 -1.32 0.10
N ILE A 113 13.01 -2.01 -0.41
CA ILE A 113 12.39 -3.17 0.26
C ILE A 113 13.43 -4.29 0.47
N ASP A 114 14.29 -4.54 -0.51
CA ASP A 114 15.33 -5.57 -0.42
C ASP A 114 16.36 -5.23 0.68
N GLU A 115 16.77 -3.96 0.77
CA GLU A 115 17.64 -3.49 1.84
C GLU A 115 16.99 -3.62 3.22
N PHE A 116 15.68 -3.36 3.30
CA PHE A 116 14.92 -3.56 4.54
C PHE A 116 14.92 -5.03 4.97
N HIS A 117 14.56 -5.96 4.08
CA HIS A 117 14.60 -7.39 4.36
C HIS A 117 15.97 -7.88 4.79
N ASN A 118 17.04 -7.37 4.16
CA ASN A 118 18.41 -7.70 4.52
C ASN A 118 18.85 -7.10 5.87
N SER A 119 18.27 -5.97 6.28
CA SER A 119 18.56 -5.33 7.57
C SER A 119 17.89 -6.04 8.74
N VAL A 120 16.71 -6.62 8.53
CA VAL A 120 16.02 -7.46 9.49
C VAL A 120 16.55 -8.88 9.40
N LYS A 121 17.75 -9.10 9.97
CA LYS A 121 18.33 -10.45 10.06
C LYS A 121 17.41 -11.32 10.92
N SER A 122 16.54 -12.07 10.30
CA SER A 122 15.84 -13.17 10.95
C SER A 122 16.84 -14.32 11.14
N ASN A 123 17.29 -14.52 12.37
CA ASN A 123 18.08 -15.71 12.73
C ASN A 123 17.17 -16.95 12.90
N ASN A 124 15.89 -16.84 12.56
CA ASN A 124 14.92 -17.91 12.70
C ASN A 124 14.58 -18.50 11.34
N CYS A 125 14.61 -19.81 11.25
CA CYS A 125 14.17 -20.55 10.09
C CYS A 125 12.98 -21.45 10.49
N ILE A 126 11.87 -21.40 9.78
CA ILE A 126 10.74 -22.33 9.97
C ILE A 126 10.87 -23.40 8.89
N VAL A 127 11.14 -24.62 9.32
CA VAL A 127 11.24 -25.79 8.43
C VAL A 127 10.04 -26.70 8.69
N ARG A 128 9.31 -27.06 7.63
CA ARG A 128 8.24 -28.06 7.70
C ARG A 128 8.79 -29.37 7.15
N LEU A 129 8.79 -30.42 7.98
CA LEU A 129 9.29 -31.74 7.62
C LEU A 129 8.10 -32.72 7.61
N GLU A 130 8.06 -33.62 6.62
CA GLU A 130 7.05 -34.71 6.58
C GLU A 130 7.31 -35.77 7.65
N ASN A 131 8.61 -36.03 7.94
CA ASN A 131 9.03 -36.92 9.03
C ASN A 131 10.01 -36.12 9.92
N ALA A 132 9.45 -35.41 10.89
CA ALA A 132 10.26 -34.62 11.79
C ALA A 132 11.11 -35.52 12.70
N PRO A 133 12.43 -35.34 12.79
CA PRO A 133 13.27 -36.01 13.77
C PRO A 133 12.92 -35.55 15.19
N ALA A 134 13.39 -36.28 16.20
CA ALA A 134 13.18 -35.90 17.58
C ALA A 134 13.79 -34.52 17.88
N GLU A 135 13.15 -33.74 18.75
CA GLU A 135 13.62 -32.39 19.12
C GLU A 135 15.08 -32.39 19.61
N GLU A 136 15.52 -33.46 20.28
CA GLU A 136 16.89 -33.64 20.75
C GLU A 136 17.88 -33.76 19.59
N GLU A 137 17.51 -34.42 18.49
CA GLU A 137 18.36 -34.53 17.29
C GLU A 137 18.51 -33.19 16.59
N LEU A 138 17.42 -32.40 16.54
CA LEU A 138 17.46 -31.05 15.97
C LEU A 138 18.34 -30.10 16.77
N LYS A 139 18.32 -30.18 18.10
CA LYS A 139 19.18 -29.38 19.00
C LYS A 139 20.66 -29.68 18.83
N ASN A 140 21.02 -30.87 18.36
CA ASN A 140 22.41 -31.27 18.13
C ASN A 140 22.98 -30.75 16.79
N ILE A 141 22.16 -30.11 15.93
CA ILE A 141 22.64 -29.55 14.68
C ILE A 141 23.39 -28.24 14.97
N PRO A 142 24.65 -28.09 14.50
CA PRO A 142 25.42 -26.87 14.72
C PRO A 142 24.69 -25.64 14.15
N GLY A 143 24.52 -24.61 14.97
CA GLY A 143 23.85 -23.36 14.59
C GLY A 143 22.37 -23.30 15.00
N ILE A 144 21.76 -24.36 15.47
CA ILE A 144 20.42 -24.31 16.04
C ILE A 144 20.52 -23.96 17.53
N THR A 145 19.92 -22.84 17.90
CA THR A 145 19.93 -22.35 19.29
C THR A 145 18.60 -22.60 20.01
N LYS A 146 17.53 -22.80 19.26
CA LYS A 146 16.19 -23.10 19.78
C LYS A 146 15.37 -23.85 18.72
N VAL A 147 14.67 -24.89 19.13
CA VAL A 147 13.70 -25.66 18.32
C VAL A 147 12.30 -25.36 18.83
#